data_a9dbd60b7644004a4456d3f5d98106ad
#
_entry.id   a9dbd60b7644004a4456d3f5d98106ad
#
_cell.length_a   1.000
_cell.length_b   1.000
_cell.length_c   1.000
_cell.angle_alpha   90.00
_cell.angle_beta   90.00
_cell.angle_gamma   90.00
#
_symmetry.space_group_name_H-M   'P 1'
#
loop_
_entity.id
_entity.type
_entity.pdbx_description
1 polymer ?
#
loop_
_entity_poly.entity_id
_entity_poly.type
_entity_poly.pdbx_seq_one_letter_code
_entity_poly.pdbx_strand_id
1 'polypeptide(L)'
;MKINYSAKYILLLFFLINQSGICLAQNSDSIRVMAGKNIPERIKDQVYETLQFYPELIDTKIDFVFTKNIRKSFMQAQPNIKDIFKRKENRSYKVKITPELQLTNGSIPVEELPHDVLIGWLAHELGHIMDYKDRSCINMLGFGLSYTLNKTFLMSSEQTADIYAINHGLGRMVKKTKEFILTRSDIPEDYRERIRELYLSPEEVMVIIEKENDITTD
;
A
#
# COMPACT_ATOMS: atom_id res chain seq x y z
N MET A 1 -22.45 56.58 6.60
CA MET A 1 -22.27 55.15 6.89
C MET A 1 -20.79 54.86 7.09
N LYS A 2 -20.34 54.74 8.35
CA LYS A 2 -18.94 54.46 8.65
C LYS A 2 -18.73 52.92 8.57
N ILE A 3 -18.04 52.46 7.55
CA ILE A 3 -17.69 51.06 7.40
C ILE A 3 -16.63 50.74 8.45
N ASN A 4 -16.94 49.82 9.37
CA ASN A 4 -16.11 49.47 10.50
C ASN A 4 -14.95 48.58 10.00
N TYR A 5 -13.83 49.17 9.60
CA TYR A 5 -12.65 48.48 9.08
C TYR A 5 -12.05 47.46 10.07
N SER A 6 -12.29 47.64 11.36
CA SER A 6 -11.79 46.75 12.44
C SER A 6 -12.35 45.34 12.34
N ALA A 7 -13.63 45.16 12.01
CA ALA A 7 -14.26 43.83 11.87
C ALA A 7 -13.74 43.03 10.67
N LYS A 8 -13.39 43.73 9.59
CA LYS A 8 -12.85 43.10 8.37
C LYS A 8 -11.45 42.56 8.59
N TYR A 9 -10.61 43.27 9.35
CA TYR A 9 -9.25 42.82 9.70
C TYR A 9 -9.27 41.67 10.72
N ILE A 10 -10.19 41.67 11.67
CA ILE A 10 -10.38 40.57 12.62
C ILE A 10 -10.80 39.29 11.89
N LEU A 11 -11.74 39.36 10.94
CA LEU A 11 -12.16 38.21 10.14
C LEU A 11 -11.02 37.66 9.26
N LEU A 12 -10.21 38.54 8.68
CA LEU A 12 -9.04 38.17 7.87
C LEU A 12 -7.95 37.50 8.72
N LEU A 13 -7.73 38.01 9.95
CA LEU A 13 -6.77 37.41 10.90
C LEU A 13 -7.23 36.00 11.35
N PHE A 14 -8.54 35.82 11.63
CA PHE A 14 -9.11 34.52 11.98
C PHE A 14 -9.00 33.52 10.82
N PHE A 15 -9.17 33.96 9.57
CA PHE A 15 -9.02 33.10 8.40
C PHE A 15 -7.57 32.68 8.18
N LEU A 16 -6.60 33.59 8.37
CA LEU A 16 -5.16 33.31 8.26
C LEU A 16 -4.66 32.39 9.39
N ILE A 17 -5.18 32.54 10.60
CA ILE A 17 -4.81 31.69 11.75
C ILE A 17 -5.37 30.27 11.56
N ASN A 18 -6.60 30.13 11.04
CA ASN A 18 -7.16 28.81 10.72
C ASN A 18 -6.39 28.11 9.60
N GLN A 19 -5.97 28.82 8.55
CA GLN A 19 -5.17 28.22 7.47
C GLN A 19 -3.79 27.77 7.95
N SER A 20 -3.13 28.56 8.79
CA SER A 20 -1.83 28.18 9.37
C SER A 20 -1.94 27.02 10.35
N GLY A 21 -3.02 26.94 11.14
CA GLY A 21 -3.29 25.82 12.03
C GLY A 21 -3.53 24.51 11.29
N ILE A 22 -4.28 24.53 10.19
CA ILE A 22 -4.52 23.35 9.33
C ILE A 22 -3.23 22.90 8.66
N CYS A 23 -2.41 23.83 8.16
CA CYS A 23 -1.12 23.50 7.52
C CYS A 23 -0.12 22.88 8.52
N LEU A 24 -0.08 23.37 9.77
CA LEU A 24 0.77 22.81 10.82
C LEU A 24 0.30 21.42 11.28
N ALA A 25 -1.00 21.19 11.37
CA ALA A 25 -1.55 19.88 11.71
C ALA A 25 -1.27 18.84 10.62
N GLN A 26 -1.50 19.18 9.36
CA GLN A 26 -1.19 18.31 8.23
C GLN A 26 0.31 17.97 8.16
N ASN A 27 1.19 18.91 8.46
CA ASN A 27 2.63 18.67 8.46
C ASN A 27 3.06 17.75 9.61
N SER A 28 2.45 17.88 10.80
CA SER A 28 2.73 16.98 11.93
C SER A 28 2.27 15.54 11.66
N ASP A 29 1.12 15.36 11.04
CA ASP A 29 0.57 14.05 10.71
C ASP A 29 1.39 13.36 9.61
N SER A 30 1.83 14.10 8.59
CA SER A 30 2.71 13.58 7.54
C SER A 30 4.06 13.13 8.12
N ILE A 31 4.66 13.91 9.00
CA ILE A 31 5.92 13.57 9.68
C ILE A 31 5.75 12.27 10.48
N ARG A 32 4.64 12.12 11.21
CA ARG A 32 4.36 10.93 12.01
C ARG A 32 4.16 9.68 11.14
N VAL A 33 3.36 9.77 10.09
CA VAL A 33 3.11 8.65 9.16
C VAL A 33 4.39 8.17 8.50
N MET A 34 5.31 9.09 8.18
CA MET A 34 6.59 8.79 7.52
C MET A 34 7.70 8.39 8.49
N ALA A 35 7.51 8.58 9.81
CA ALA A 35 8.52 8.25 10.81
C ALA A 35 8.91 6.77 10.77
N GLY A 36 10.21 6.48 10.83
CA GLY A 36 10.72 5.10 10.79
C GLY A 36 10.62 4.40 9.43
N LYS A 37 10.29 5.14 8.35
CA LYS A 37 10.19 4.62 7.00
C LYS A 37 11.28 5.22 6.11
N ASN A 38 11.94 4.36 5.34
CA ASN A 38 12.87 4.81 4.30
C ASN A 38 12.17 4.68 2.95
N ILE A 39 11.91 5.81 2.28
CA ILE A 39 11.06 5.86 1.09
C ILE A 39 11.80 6.60 -0.02
N PRO A 40 11.94 5.98 -1.21
CA PRO A 40 12.48 6.66 -2.38
C PRO A 40 11.61 7.85 -2.80
N GLU A 41 12.23 8.98 -3.15
CA GLU A 41 11.54 10.23 -3.48
C GLU A 41 10.55 10.07 -4.65
N ARG A 42 10.88 9.20 -5.63
CA ARG A 42 10.07 8.96 -6.84
C ARG A 42 8.65 8.43 -6.58
N ILE A 43 8.40 7.83 -5.41
CA ILE A 43 7.10 7.22 -5.04
C ILE A 43 6.62 7.69 -3.68
N LYS A 44 7.21 8.75 -3.15
CA LYS A 44 6.99 9.20 -1.78
C LYS A 44 5.55 9.60 -1.51
N ASP A 45 4.95 10.32 -2.43
CA ASP A 45 3.57 10.81 -2.29
C ASP A 45 2.58 9.64 -2.29
N GLN A 46 2.75 8.66 -3.19
CA GLN A 46 1.89 7.47 -3.27
C GLN A 46 2.06 6.59 -2.03
N VAL A 47 3.29 6.41 -1.54
CA VAL A 47 3.53 5.66 -0.29
C VAL A 47 2.89 6.39 0.89
N TYR A 48 3.03 7.71 0.97
CA TYR A 48 2.41 8.51 2.03
C TYR A 48 0.89 8.37 2.00
N GLU A 49 0.27 8.56 0.83
CA GLU A 49 -1.18 8.42 0.64
C GLU A 49 -1.66 7.02 1.05
N THR A 50 -0.98 5.97 0.58
CA THR A 50 -1.36 4.59 0.92
C THR A 50 -1.26 4.33 2.43
N LEU A 51 -0.20 4.81 3.08
CA LEU A 51 0.02 4.61 4.53
C LEU A 51 -1.04 5.28 5.41
N GLN A 52 -1.74 6.31 4.92
CA GLN A 52 -2.83 6.94 5.67
C GLN A 52 -4.00 5.98 5.92
N PHE A 53 -4.16 4.98 5.07
CA PHE A 53 -5.18 3.94 5.21
C PHE A 53 -4.74 2.80 6.15
N TYR A 54 -3.49 2.79 6.63
CA TYR A 54 -2.93 1.74 7.50
C TYR A 54 -2.45 2.33 8.83
N PRO A 55 -3.36 2.80 9.72
CA PRO A 55 -2.98 3.42 10.99
C PRO A 55 -2.15 2.47 11.89
N GLU A 56 -2.32 1.16 11.77
CA GLU A 56 -1.55 0.14 12.50
C GLU A 56 -0.07 0.10 12.10
N LEU A 57 0.27 0.66 10.94
CA LEU A 57 1.64 0.71 10.42
C LEU A 57 2.36 2.03 10.74
N ILE A 58 1.73 2.98 11.44
CA ILE A 58 2.34 4.29 11.74
C ILE A 58 3.70 4.12 12.44
N ASP A 59 3.78 3.30 13.48
CA ASP A 59 5.01 3.09 14.25
C ASP A 59 5.85 1.92 13.73
N THR A 60 5.45 1.29 12.61
CA THR A 60 6.16 0.15 12.02
C THR A 60 7.31 0.62 11.13
N LYS A 61 8.50 0.06 11.33
CA LYS A 61 9.68 0.33 10.49
C LYS A 61 9.54 -0.38 9.15
N ILE A 62 9.50 0.38 8.06
CA ILE A 62 9.36 -0.15 6.69
C ILE A 62 10.38 0.54 5.78
N ASP A 63 11.19 -0.27 5.10
CA ASP A 63 12.11 0.19 4.06
C ASP A 63 11.49 -0.08 2.68
N PHE A 64 11.18 0.96 1.92
CA PHE A 64 10.83 0.85 0.50
C PHE A 64 12.12 0.97 -0.32
N VAL A 65 12.45 -0.05 -1.10
CA VAL A 65 13.75 -0.09 -1.80
C VAL A 65 13.60 -0.50 -3.25
N PHE A 66 14.20 0.26 -4.15
CA PHE A 66 14.31 -0.15 -5.53
C PHE A 66 15.35 -1.26 -5.69
N THR A 67 14.99 -2.30 -6.42
CA THR A 67 15.88 -3.42 -6.72
C THR A 67 15.46 -4.12 -8.01
N LYS A 68 16.45 -4.61 -8.77
CA LYS A 68 16.20 -5.48 -9.93
C LYS A 68 16.09 -6.97 -9.55
N ASN A 69 16.27 -7.31 -8.28
CA ASN A 69 16.31 -8.69 -7.80
C ASN A 69 14.95 -9.16 -7.26
N ILE A 70 13.87 -8.87 -7.99
CA ILE A 70 12.55 -9.46 -7.74
C ILE A 70 12.27 -10.46 -8.88
N ARG A 71 11.82 -11.65 -8.52
CA ARG A 71 11.42 -12.66 -9.49
C ARG A 71 9.89 -12.79 -9.47
N LYS A 72 9.28 -12.80 -10.66
CA LYS A 72 7.85 -13.10 -10.86
C LYS A 72 6.85 -12.10 -10.24
N SER A 73 7.29 -10.92 -9.78
CA SER A 73 6.40 -9.85 -9.32
C SER A 73 7.03 -8.47 -9.55
N PHE A 74 6.21 -7.44 -9.53
CA PHE A 74 6.66 -6.05 -9.65
C PHE A 74 7.09 -5.49 -8.29
N MET A 75 6.36 -5.83 -7.22
CA MET A 75 6.68 -5.50 -5.85
C MET A 75 6.69 -6.76 -4.98
N GLN A 76 7.33 -6.69 -3.82
CA GLN A 76 7.37 -7.78 -2.85
C GLN A 76 7.63 -7.27 -1.44
N ALA A 77 6.66 -7.43 -0.55
CA ALA A 77 6.86 -7.23 0.88
C ALA A 77 7.50 -8.45 1.54
N GLN A 78 8.37 -8.21 2.49
CA GLN A 78 8.98 -9.27 3.29
C GLN A 78 9.42 -8.75 4.67
N PRO A 79 9.43 -9.60 5.70
CA PRO A 79 10.04 -9.24 6.98
C PRO A 79 11.57 -9.14 6.84
N ASN A 80 12.17 -8.28 7.64
CA ASN A 80 13.63 -8.31 7.79
C ASN A 80 14.04 -9.53 8.61
N ILE A 81 14.78 -10.45 7.99
CA ILE A 81 15.17 -11.74 8.59
C ILE A 81 15.86 -11.56 9.96
N LYS A 82 16.68 -10.51 10.09
CA LYS A 82 17.38 -10.19 11.36
C LYS A 82 16.42 -9.84 12.50
N ASP A 83 15.19 -9.43 12.18
CA ASP A 83 14.21 -8.95 13.14
C ASP A 83 13.09 -9.95 13.43
N ILE A 84 13.05 -11.11 12.75
CA ILE A 84 11.99 -12.12 12.91
C ILE A 84 11.88 -12.61 14.36
N PHE A 85 13.01 -12.72 15.05
CA PHE A 85 13.07 -13.17 16.45
C PHE A 85 12.81 -12.06 17.48
N LYS A 86 12.68 -10.81 17.06
CA LYS A 86 12.26 -9.70 17.93
C LYS A 86 10.80 -9.82 18.31
N ARG A 87 10.40 -9.08 19.36
CA ARG A 87 8.99 -8.88 19.67
C ARG A 87 8.29 -8.27 18.45
N LYS A 88 7.01 -8.58 18.25
CA LYS A 88 6.21 -8.16 17.07
C LYS A 88 6.32 -6.65 16.81
N GLU A 89 6.27 -5.84 17.86
CA GLU A 89 6.32 -4.37 17.82
C GLU A 89 7.69 -3.83 17.36
N ASN A 90 8.74 -4.62 17.51
CA ASN A 90 10.12 -4.24 17.17
C ASN A 90 10.60 -4.84 15.83
N ARG A 91 9.73 -5.54 15.11
CA ARG A 91 10.04 -6.07 13.80
C ARG A 91 10.05 -4.97 12.76
N SER A 92 10.90 -5.12 11.77
CA SER A 92 10.93 -4.26 10.60
C SER A 92 10.67 -5.04 9.32
N TYR A 93 10.21 -4.34 8.31
CA TYR A 93 9.79 -4.93 7.04
C TYR A 93 10.46 -4.20 5.88
N LYS A 94 10.42 -4.80 4.73
CA LYS A 94 10.94 -4.25 3.49
C LYS A 94 9.93 -4.47 2.37
N VAL A 95 9.63 -3.42 1.61
CA VAL A 95 8.92 -3.49 0.34
C VAL A 95 9.95 -3.29 -0.76
N LYS A 96 10.23 -4.36 -1.49
CA LYS A 96 11.06 -4.32 -2.68
C LYS A 96 10.21 -3.91 -3.87
N ILE A 97 10.74 -3.05 -4.72
CA ILE A 97 10.03 -2.50 -5.88
C ILE A 97 11.00 -2.56 -7.06
N THR A 98 10.56 -3.04 -8.21
CA THR A 98 11.37 -2.87 -9.42
C THR A 98 11.28 -1.40 -9.86
N PRO A 99 12.39 -0.78 -10.32
CA PRO A 99 12.37 0.63 -10.73
C PRO A 99 11.47 0.88 -11.94
N GLU A 100 11.10 -0.17 -12.66
CA GLU A 100 10.26 -0.15 -13.85
C GLU A 100 9.45 -1.44 -13.98
N LEU A 101 8.22 -1.34 -14.47
CA LEU A 101 7.39 -2.48 -14.84
C LEU A 101 7.86 -2.98 -16.23
N GLN A 102 8.24 -4.25 -16.31
CA GLN A 102 8.67 -4.86 -17.57
C GLN A 102 7.48 -5.15 -18.47
N LEU A 103 7.59 -4.79 -19.71
CA LEU A 103 6.65 -5.10 -20.79
C LEU A 103 7.31 -6.07 -21.77
N THR A 104 6.52 -6.66 -22.65
CA THR A 104 7.02 -7.52 -23.75
C THR A 104 8.01 -6.77 -24.64
N ASN A 105 7.75 -5.48 -24.90
CA ASN A 105 8.60 -4.61 -25.69
C ASN A 105 8.83 -3.29 -24.94
N GLY A 106 9.77 -3.28 -23.99
CA GLY A 106 10.13 -2.09 -23.22
C GLY A 106 9.76 -2.18 -21.74
N SER A 107 9.60 -1.04 -21.10
CA SER A 107 9.25 -0.93 -19.69
C SER A 107 8.56 0.40 -19.38
N ILE A 108 7.86 0.47 -18.27
CA ILE A 108 7.25 1.70 -17.72
C ILE A 108 7.96 2.03 -16.41
N PRO A 109 8.63 3.20 -16.29
CA PRO A 109 9.14 3.67 -15.01
C PRO A 109 8.05 3.71 -13.95
N VAL A 110 8.38 3.37 -12.69
CA VAL A 110 7.40 3.28 -11.61
C VAL A 110 6.62 4.58 -11.40
N GLU A 111 7.26 5.72 -11.56
CA GLU A 111 6.65 7.05 -11.45
C GLU A 111 5.72 7.43 -12.60
N GLU A 112 5.78 6.70 -13.72
CA GLU A 112 4.90 6.90 -14.89
C GLU A 112 3.68 5.96 -14.87
N LEU A 113 3.60 5.06 -13.88
CA LEU A 113 2.41 4.23 -13.69
C LEU A 113 1.21 5.10 -13.30
N PRO A 114 -0.01 4.74 -13.73
CA PRO A 114 -1.21 5.44 -13.26
C PRO A 114 -1.26 5.46 -11.73
N HIS A 115 -1.55 6.62 -11.16
CA HIS A 115 -1.53 6.86 -9.71
C HIS A 115 -2.29 5.79 -8.91
N ASP A 116 -3.56 5.54 -9.27
CA ASP A 116 -4.42 4.58 -8.59
C ASP A 116 -3.89 3.13 -8.68
N VAL A 117 -3.22 2.82 -9.80
CA VAL A 117 -2.60 1.50 -10.02
C VAL A 117 -1.40 1.32 -9.08
N LEU A 118 -0.57 2.33 -8.92
CA LEU A 118 0.56 2.29 -7.99
C LEU A 118 0.10 2.21 -6.53
N ILE A 119 -0.94 2.97 -6.16
CA ILE A 119 -1.59 2.87 -4.84
C ILE A 119 -2.09 1.45 -4.59
N GLY A 120 -2.75 0.81 -5.55
CA GLY A 120 -3.27 -0.54 -5.38
C GLY A 120 -2.15 -1.60 -5.20
N TRP A 121 -1.02 -1.49 -5.89
CA TRP A 121 0.15 -2.34 -5.62
C TRP A 121 0.70 -2.10 -4.22
N LEU A 122 0.90 -0.83 -3.82
CA LEU A 122 1.40 -0.50 -2.49
C LEU A 122 0.46 -1.00 -1.40
N ALA A 123 -0.86 -0.85 -1.59
CA ALA A 123 -1.86 -1.34 -0.66
C ALA A 123 -1.78 -2.86 -0.46
N HIS A 124 -1.64 -3.62 -1.54
CA HIS A 124 -1.44 -5.06 -1.49
C HIS A 124 -0.17 -5.43 -0.70
N GLU A 125 0.96 -4.76 -0.95
CA GLU A 125 2.21 -5.02 -0.22
C GLU A 125 2.12 -4.66 1.27
N LEU A 126 1.40 -3.59 1.62
CA LEU A 126 1.11 -3.26 3.01
C LEU A 126 0.17 -4.30 3.64
N GLY A 127 -0.75 -4.88 2.88
CA GLY A 127 -1.58 -6.01 3.31
C GLY A 127 -0.75 -7.23 3.71
N HIS A 128 0.30 -7.56 2.97
CA HIS A 128 1.26 -8.59 3.40
C HIS A 128 1.95 -8.23 4.72
N ILE A 129 2.32 -6.96 4.94
CA ILE A 129 2.94 -6.54 6.20
C ILE A 129 1.96 -6.70 7.36
N MET A 130 0.67 -6.39 7.17
CA MET A 130 -0.37 -6.63 8.18
C MET A 130 -0.44 -8.11 8.56
N ASP A 131 -0.52 -9.00 7.57
CA ASP A 131 -0.50 -10.46 7.80
C ASP A 131 0.78 -10.91 8.56
N TYR A 132 1.95 -10.39 8.21
CA TYR A 132 3.21 -10.71 8.89
C TYR A 132 3.26 -10.20 10.35
N LYS A 133 2.69 -9.04 10.65
CA LYS A 133 2.62 -8.49 12.02
C LYS A 133 1.88 -9.42 12.98
N ASP A 134 0.81 -10.05 12.50
CA ASP A 134 -0.01 -10.91 13.34
C ASP A 134 0.62 -12.28 13.59
N ARG A 135 1.60 -12.70 12.80
CA ARG A 135 2.24 -14.01 12.91
C ARG A 135 3.27 -14.08 14.04
N SER A 136 3.34 -15.24 14.71
CA SER A 136 4.47 -15.56 15.61
C SER A 136 5.76 -15.79 14.81
N CYS A 137 6.93 -15.78 15.48
CA CYS A 137 8.21 -16.07 14.79
C CYS A 137 8.25 -17.48 14.18
N ILE A 138 7.68 -18.47 14.86
CA ILE A 138 7.60 -19.86 14.36
C ILE A 138 6.70 -19.91 13.12
N ASN A 139 5.53 -19.25 13.18
CA ASN A 139 4.62 -19.17 12.05
C ASN A 139 5.25 -18.42 10.85
N MET A 140 6.09 -17.42 11.09
CA MET A 140 6.82 -16.71 10.03
C MET A 140 7.85 -17.59 9.32
N LEU A 141 8.57 -18.44 10.07
CA LEU A 141 9.52 -19.40 9.47
C LEU A 141 8.77 -20.47 8.67
N GLY A 142 7.71 -21.03 9.22
CA GLY A 142 6.83 -21.99 8.54
C GLY A 142 6.14 -21.36 7.30
N PHE A 143 5.74 -20.11 7.41
CA PHE A 143 5.16 -19.33 6.31
C PHE A 143 6.14 -19.21 5.13
N GLY A 144 7.39 -18.81 5.36
CA GLY A 144 8.38 -18.67 4.29
C GLY A 144 8.63 -19.99 3.54
N LEU A 145 8.65 -21.12 4.25
CA LEU A 145 8.78 -22.43 3.63
C LEU A 145 7.53 -22.82 2.83
N SER A 146 6.33 -22.66 3.41
CA SER A 146 5.06 -22.99 2.76
C SER A 146 4.79 -22.09 1.55
N TYR A 147 5.13 -20.81 1.63
CA TYR A 147 4.99 -19.84 0.54
C TYR A 147 5.79 -20.25 -0.70
N THR A 148 6.95 -20.87 -0.51
CA THR A 148 7.80 -21.33 -1.62
C THR A 148 7.44 -22.69 -2.18
N LEU A 149 6.84 -23.58 -1.38
CA LEU A 149 6.62 -24.98 -1.72
C LEU A 149 5.16 -25.36 -1.97
N ASN A 150 4.19 -24.56 -1.51
CA ASN A 150 2.78 -24.88 -1.57
C ASN A 150 1.98 -23.80 -2.31
N LYS A 151 1.51 -24.11 -3.53
CA LYS A 151 0.74 -23.18 -4.37
C LYS A 151 -0.57 -22.72 -3.70
N THR A 152 -1.29 -23.60 -3.02
CA THR A 152 -2.54 -23.27 -2.32
C THR A 152 -2.26 -22.28 -1.17
N PHE A 153 -1.16 -22.49 -0.45
CA PHE A 153 -0.76 -21.58 0.61
C PHE A 153 -0.34 -20.21 0.06
N LEU A 154 0.40 -20.21 -1.06
CA LEU A 154 0.76 -18.97 -1.76
C LEU A 154 -0.49 -18.20 -2.19
N MET A 155 -1.45 -18.87 -2.85
CA MET A 155 -2.72 -18.27 -3.25
C MET A 155 -3.48 -17.68 -2.05
N SER A 156 -3.61 -18.42 -0.96
CA SER A 156 -4.26 -17.92 0.26
C SER A 156 -3.54 -16.67 0.82
N SER A 157 -2.22 -16.63 0.75
CA SER A 157 -1.45 -15.48 1.22
C SER A 157 -1.66 -14.23 0.35
N GLU A 158 -1.68 -14.39 -0.99
CA GLU A 158 -1.93 -13.29 -1.93
C GLU A 158 -3.35 -12.75 -1.76
N GLN A 159 -4.35 -13.63 -1.62
CA GLN A 159 -5.74 -13.23 -1.37
C GLN A 159 -5.91 -12.57 -0.01
N THR A 160 -5.19 -13.02 1.02
CA THR A 160 -5.20 -12.38 2.35
C THR A 160 -4.66 -10.94 2.26
N ALA A 161 -3.61 -10.69 1.49
CA ALA A 161 -3.10 -9.34 1.28
C ALA A 161 -4.11 -8.43 0.55
N ASP A 162 -4.78 -8.97 -0.48
CA ASP A 162 -5.89 -8.27 -1.15
C ASP A 162 -7.01 -7.91 -0.17
N ILE A 163 -7.41 -8.85 0.70
CA ILE A 163 -8.47 -8.64 1.70
C ILE A 163 -8.07 -7.55 2.70
N TYR A 164 -6.83 -7.55 3.19
CA TYR A 164 -6.35 -6.45 4.03
C TYR A 164 -6.46 -5.10 3.33
N ALA A 165 -6.05 -5.01 2.06
CA ALA A 165 -6.14 -3.77 1.31
C ALA A 165 -7.60 -3.32 1.08
N ILE A 166 -8.53 -4.25 0.85
CA ILE A 166 -9.96 -3.97 0.72
C ILE A 166 -10.51 -3.43 2.04
N ASN A 167 -10.27 -4.12 3.16
CA ASN A 167 -10.75 -3.75 4.49
C ASN A 167 -10.19 -2.39 4.98
N HIS A 168 -9.07 -1.96 4.42
CA HIS A 168 -8.49 -0.64 4.64
C HIS A 168 -9.00 0.42 3.64
N GLY A 169 -10.07 0.15 2.89
CA GLY A 169 -10.72 1.13 1.99
C GLY A 169 -10.04 1.30 0.62
N LEU A 170 -9.00 0.51 0.31
CA LEU A 170 -8.24 0.61 -0.94
C LEU A 170 -8.65 -0.42 -2.00
N GLY A 171 -9.77 -1.12 -1.80
CA GLY A 171 -10.24 -2.18 -2.70
C GLY A 171 -10.43 -1.71 -4.14
N ARG A 172 -10.90 -0.48 -4.36
CA ARG A 172 -11.06 0.08 -5.73
C ARG A 172 -9.71 0.25 -6.44
N MET A 173 -8.65 0.61 -5.70
CA MET A 173 -7.28 0.75 -6.21
C MET A 173 -6.70 -0.63 -6.53
N VAL A 174 -6.89 -1.61 -5.65
CA VAL A 174 -6.53 -3.02 -5.91
C VAL A 174 -7.20 -3.53 -7.19
N LYS A 175 -8.50 -3.29 -7.36
CA LYS A 175 -9.23 -3.64 -8.60
C LYS A 175 -8.59 -3.00 -9.83
N LYS A 176 -8.33 -1.68 -9.79
CA LYS A 176 -7.70 -0.96 -10.92
C LYS A 176 -6.32 -1.52 -11.26
N THR A 177 -5.53 -1.91 -10.28
CA THR A 177 -4.23 -2.55 -10.49
C THR A 177 -4.39 -3.87 -11.23
N LYS A 178 -5.34 -4.72 -10.83
CA LYS A 178 -5.61 -6.00 -11.49
C LYS A 178 -6.13 -5.79 -12.91
N GLU A 179 -7.06 -4.89 -13.12
CA GLU A 179 -7.55 -4.54 -14.46
C GLU A 179 -6.41 -4.03 -15.34
N PHE A 180 -5.56 -3.14 -14.84
CA PHE A 180 -4.40 -2.64 -15.56
C PHE A 180 -3.47 -3.78 -16.01
N ILE A 181 -3.20 -4.76 -15.14
CA ILE A 181 -2.35 -5.89 -15.48
C ILE A 181 -3.06 -6.82 -16.50
N LEU A 182 -4.32 -7.16 -16.26
CA LEU A 182 -5.01 -8.21 -17.00
C LEU A 182 -5.49 -7.78 -18.38
N THR A 183 -5.77 -6.48 -18.60
CA THR A 183 -6.27 -5.96 -19.88
C THR A 183 -5.16 -5.55 -20.85
N ARG A 184 -3.92 -5.38 -20.38
CA ARG A 184 -2.79 -4.95 -21.22
C ARG A 184 -2.09 -6.16 -21.85
N SER A 185 -2.11 -6.22 -23.17
CA SER A 185 -1.45 -7.29 -23.94
C SER A 185 0.08 -7.18 -23.96
N ASP A 186 0.63 -6.01 -23.65
CA ASP A 186 2.07 -5.75 -23.56
C ASP A 186 2.69 -6.14 -22.22
N ILE A 187 1.90 -6.49 -21.20
CA ILE A 187 2.38 -7.14 -19.98
C ILE A 187 2.61 -8.62 -20.28
N PRO A 188 3.78 -9.20 -19.86
CA PRO A 188 4.11 -10.60 -20.11
C PRO A 188 3.00 -11.56 -19.64
N GLU A 189 2.68 -12.57 -20.47
CA GLU A 189 1.57 -13.48 -20.21
C GLU A 189 1.75 -14.28 -18.92
N ASP A 190 2.96 -14.75 -18.63
CA ASP A 190 3.29 -15.48 -17.41
C ASP A 190 3.00 -14.66 -16.14
N TYR A 191 3.16 -13.35 -16.21
CA TYR A 191 2.79 -12.46 -15.10
C TYR A 191 1.27 -12.29 -14.99
N ARG A 192 0.56 -12.13 -16.12
CA ARG A 192 -0.92 -12.06 -16.14
C ARG A 192 -1.56 -13.36 -15.64
N GLU A 193 -1.03 -14.53 -16.07
CA GLU A 193 -1.49 -15.84 -15.59
C GLU A 193 -1.29 -15.99 -14.09
N ARG A 194 -0.13 -15.58 -13.58
CA ARG A 194 0.13 -15.59 -12.14
C ARG A 194 -0.91 -14.76 -11.37
N ILE A 195 -1.30 -13.58 -11.87
CA ILE A 195 -2.33 -12.76 -11.23
C ILE A 195 -3.68 -13.49 -11.25
N ARG A 196 -4.09 -14.09 -12.37
CA ARG A 196 -5.35 -14.86 -12.47
C ARG A 196 -5.38 -16.06 -11.52
N GLU A 197 -4.25 -16.72 -11.33
CA GLU A 197 -4.17 -17.95 -10.56
C GLU A 197 -4.12 -17.75 -9.04
N LEU A 198 -3.48 -16.69 -8.58
CA LEU A 198 -3.10 -16.54 -7.17
C LEU A 198 -3.89 -15.46 -6.44
N TYR A 199 -4.40 -14.47 -7.14
CA TYR A 199 -5.02 -13.29 -6.54
C TYR A 199 -6.53 -13.31 -6.68
N LEU A 200 -7.24 -12.47 -5.91
CA LEU A 200 -8.65 -12.23 -6.17
C LEU A 200 -8.82 -11.60 -7.55
N SER A 201 -9.84 -12.02 -8.28
CA SER A 201 -10.22 -11.37 -9.54
C SER A 201 -10.79 -9.95 -9.29
N PRO A 202 -10.82 -9.05 -10.30
CA PRO A 202 -11.47 -7.76 -10.17
C PRO A 202 -12.93 -7.85 -9.71
N GLU A 203 -13.66 -8.88 -10.15
CA GLU A 203 -15.05 -9.16 -9.80
C GLU A 203 -15.17 -9.59 -8.34
N GLU A 204 -14.31 -10.49 -7.85
CA GLU A 204 -14.29 -10.92 -6.45
C GLU A 204 -13.97 -9.76 -5.51
N VAL A 205 -13.03 -8.87 -5.89
CA VAL A 205 -12.75 -7.64 -5.15
C VAL A 205 -14.00 -6.78 -5.01
N MET A 206 -14.79 -6.61 -6.09
CA MET A 206 -16.03 -5.83 -6.03
C MET A 206 -17.09 -6.46 -5.13
N VAL A 207 -17.26 -7.79 -5.18
CA VAL A 207 -18.20 -8.50 -4.31
C VAL A 207 -17.87 -8.29 -2.83
N ILE A 208 -16.58 -8.24 -2.47
CA ILE A 208 -16.17 -7.99 -1.08
C ILE A 208 -16.47 -6.54 -0.68
N ILE A 209 -16.15 -5.57 -1.54
CA ILE A 209 -16.44 -4.14 -1.30
C ILE A 209 -17.95 -3.91 -1.09
N GLU A 210 -18.79 -4.51 -1.90
CA GLU A 210 -20.25 -4.38 -1.80
C GLU A 210 -20.77 -4.94 -0.48
N LYS A 211 -20.30 -6.12 -0.07
CA LYS A 211 -20.67 -6.72 1.23
C LYS A 211 -20.26 -5.86 2.42
N GLU A 212 -19.09 -5.23 2.38
CA GLU A 212 -18.65 -4.33 3.46
C GLU A 212 -19.54 -3.07 3.54
N ASN A 213 -19.93 -2.52 2.39
CA ASN A 213 -20.80 -1.35 2.37
C ASN A 213 -22.20 -1.66 2.92
N ASP A 214 -22.75 -2.85 2.65
CA ASP A 214 -24.05 -3.27 3.17
C ASP A 214 -24.03 -3.42 4.70
N ILE A 215 -22.95 -3.94 5.27
CA ILE A 215 -22.79 -4.10 6.74
C ILE A 215 -22.65 -2.75 7.45
N THR A 216 -22.11 -1.73 6.79
CA THR A 216 -21.91 -0.40 7.39
C THR A 216 -23.13 0.51 7.30
N THR A 217 -24.17 0.10 6.57
CA THR A 217 -25.44 0.85 6.38
C THR A 217 -26.59 0.37 7.26
N ASP A 218 -26.44 -0.73 7.97
CA ASP A 218 -27.37 -1.26 8.98
C ASP A 218 -26.93 -0.88 10.41
#